data_554e65c3d50012006fd2095409b6cc9c
#
_entry.id   554e65c3d50012006fd2095409b6cc9c
#
_cell.length_a   1.000
_cell.length_b   1.000
_cell.length_c   1.000
_cell.angle_alpha   90.00
_cell.angle_beta   90.00
_cell.angle_gamma   90.00
#
_symmetry.space_group_name_H-M   'P 1'
#
loop_
_entity.id
_entity.type
_entity.pdbx_description
1 polymer ?
#
loop_
_entity_poly.entity_id
_entity_poly.type
_entity_poly.pdbx_seq_one_letter_code
_entity_poly.pdbx_strand_id
1 'polypeptide(L)'
;EVIGFDGASGSPWHAEDALHCRTMGVFNPDMIHISHKSIRTEEFGNNGFIYIEAEVIDYGNSNTNLESVMLNWKYSAEDGPFGEIDLALELDNIYSGTFPALNSNSLIEYFITATNITGDIVSHPNAGWHTFSTLEYLLGDINGDNSINIQDIVLAVNLVLSNEYNDLADLNSDSTV
;
A
#
# COMPACT_ATOMS: atom_id res chain seq x y z
N GLU A 1 5.51 -17.10 -34.18
CA GLU A 1 4.62 -16.77 -35.27
C GLU A 1 3.23 -16.42 -34.74
N VAL A 2 2.68 -15.31 -35.23
CA VAL A 2 1.37 -14.79 -34.79
C VAL A 2 0.23 -15.39 -35.61
N ILE A 3 0.55 -16.29 -36.42
CA ILE A 3 -0.29 -16.91 -37.41
C ILE A 3 -1.61 -17.39 -36.87
N GLY A 4 -1.59 -17.84 -35.64
CA GLY A 4 -2.80 -18.36 -35.00
C GLY A 4 -3.91 -17.35 -34.86
N PHE A 5 -3.65 -16.09 -35.04
CA PHE A 5 -4.66 -15.07 -34.83
C PHE A 5 -5.58 -14.91 -36.01
N ASP A 6 -5.03 -14.92 -37.18
CA ASP A 6 -5.84 -14.88 -38.36
C ASP A 6 -5.29 -15.71 -39.51
N GLY A 7 -4.05 -16.11 -39.36
CA GLY A 7 -3.37 -16.97 -40.31
C GLY A 7 -3.36 -16.50 -41.76
N ALA A 8 -4.28 -15.71 -42.11
CA ALA A 8 -4.54 -15.38 -43.50
C ALA A 8 -4.22 -13.92 -43.83
N SER A 9 -4.46 -13.04 -42.92
CA SER A 9 -4.42 -11.64 -43.26
C SER A 9 -3.06 -11.02 -43.13
N GLY A 10 -2.20 -11.61 -42.32
CA GLY A 10 -0.94 -10.96 -41.98
C GLY A 10 -1.15 -9.55 -41.45
N SER A 11 -2.30 -9.32 -40.88
CA SER A 11 -2.73 -8.00 -40.46
C SER A 11 -1.82 -7.45 -39.38
N PRO A 12 -1.38 -6.21 -39.49
CA PRO A 12 -0.53 -5.58 -38.49
C PRO A 12 -1.11 -5.64 -37.08
N TRP A 13 -2.42 -5.58 -36.98
CA TRP A 13 -3.05 -5.62 -35.65
C TRP A 13 -2.89 -6.98 -34.97
N HIS A 14 -2.85 -8.06 -35.73
CA HIS A 14 -2.59 -9.38 -35.15
C HIS A 14 -1.15 -9.50 -34.63
N ALA A 15 -0.21 -8.85 -35.31
CA ALA A 15 1.14 -8.80 -34.82
C ALA A 15 1.26 -7.92 -33.57
N GLU A 16 0.54 -6.83 -33.55
CA GLU A 16 0.45 -5.95 -32.38
C GLU A 16 -0.28 -6.63 -31.24
N ASP A 17 -1.39 -7.32 -31.53
CA ASP A 17 -2.12 -8.08 -30.53
C ASP A 17 -1.32 -9.25 -29.97
N ALA A 18 -0.53 -9.90 -30.80
CA ALA A 18 0.35 -10.93 -30.33
C ALA A 18 1.46 -10.40 -29.41
N LEU A 19 2.00 -9.24 -29.76
CA LEU A 19 2.92 -8.55 -28.85
C LEU A 19 2.23 -8.13 -27.57
N HIS A 20 1.02 -7.63 -27.69
CA HIS A 20 0.21 -7.25 -26.55
C HIS A 20 -0.17 -8.45 -25.68
N CYS A 21 -0.58 -9.55 -26.29
CA CYS A 21 -0.82 -10.79 -25.56
C CYS A 21 0.45 -11.36 -24.93
N ARG A 22 1.60 -11.18 -25.58
CA ARG A 22 2.88 -11.57 -24.97
C ARG A 22 3.22 -10.73 -23.75
N THR A 23 2.90 -9.44 -23.79
CA THR A 23 3.09 -8.58 -22.60
C THR A 23 2.06 -8.85 -21.52
N MET A 24 0.88 -9.35 -21.85
CA MET A 24 -0.16 -9.66 -20.88
C MET A 24 -0.16 -11.11 -20.38
N GLY A 25 0.31 -12.04 -21.17
CA GLY A 25 0.20 -13.46 -20.88
C GLY A 25 1.52 -14.25 -20.85
N VAL A 26 2.57 -13.69 -21.38
CA VAL A 26 3.90 -14.28 -21.27
C VAL A 26 4.72 -13.39 -20.35
N PHE A 27 5.21 -13.97 -19.31
CA PHE A 27 6.23 -13.38 -18.47
C PHE A 27 7.28 -12.69 -19.34
N ASN A 28 7.44 -11.39 -19.17
CA ASN A 28 8.64 -10.72 -19.62
C ASN A 28 9.73 -11.11 -18.61
N PRO A 29 10.70 -11.95 -18.98
CA PRO A 29 11.68 -12.45 -18.03
C PRO A 29 12.59 -11.35 -17.46
N ASP A 30 12.54 -10.17 -18.00
CA ASP A 30 13.36 -9.03 -17.58
C ASP A 30 12.56 -8.00 -16.77
N MET A 31 11.47 -8.39 -16.14
CA MET A 31 10.59 -7.45 -15.45
C MET A 31 10.56 -7.69 -13.94
N ILE A 32 10.82 -6.62 -13.20
CA ILE A 32 10.50 -6.55 -11.77
C ILE A 32 8.99 -6.40 -11.61
N HIS A 33 8.39 -7.20 -10.75
CA HIS A 33 6.99 -7.09 -10.37
C HIS A 33 6.88 -6.70 -8.90
N ILE A 34 6.09 -5.67 -8.63
CA ILE A 34 5.76 -5.23 -7.28
C ILE A 34 4.27 -5.46 -7.05
N SER A 35 3.94 -6.22 -6.02
CA SER A 35 2.58 -6.44 -5.54
C SER A 35 2.44 -5.85 -4.14
N HIS A 36 1.57 -4.86 -3.98
CA HIS A 36 1.33 -4.19 -2.72
C HIS A 36 -0.15 -3.88 -2.55
N LYS A 37 -0.67 -4.16 -1.36
CA LYS A 37 -2.01 -3.77 -0.97
C LYS A 37 -1.96 -2.37 -0.38
N SER A 38 -2.67 -1.42 -1.01
CA SER A 38 -2.73 -0.04 -0.51
C SER A 38 -3.17 0.03 0.95
N ILE A 39 -2.47 0.85 1.70
CA ILE A 39 -2.78 1.12 3.11
C ILE A 39 -4.15 1.79 3.18
N ARG A 40 -4.97 1.37 4.12
CA ARG A 40 -6.27 1.96 4.43
C ARG A 40 -6.18 2.76 5.72
N THR A 41 -7.03 3.75 5.84
CA THR A 41 -7.12 4.56 7.06
C THR A 41 -7.40 3.71 8.30
N GLU A 42 -8.16 2.63 8.15
CA GLU A 42 -8.51 1.66 9.19
C GLU A 42 -7.30 0.87 9.75
N GLU A 43 -6.20 0.81 8.98
CA GLU A 43 -4.96 0.11 9.38
C GLU A 43 -4.07 1.01 10.25
N PHE A 44 -4.47 2.24 10.49
CA PHE A 44 -3.79 3.18 11.36
C PHE A 44 -4.15 2.86 12.83
N GLY A 45 -3.56 1.80 13.37
CA GLY A 45 -3.84 1.34 14.73
C GLY A 45 -3.30 2.27 15.82
N ASN A 46 -3.75 2.05 17.05
CA ASN A 46 -3.43 2.80 18.28
C ASN A 46 -1.95 2.99 18.60
N ASN A 47 -1.04 2.38 17.86
CA ASN A 47 0.40 2.40 18.14
C ASN A 47 1.16 3.51 17.38
N GLY A 48 0.50 4.30 16.54
CA GLY A 48 1.13 5.40 15.80
C GLY A 48 2.16 4.98 14.73
N PHE A 49 2.35 3.68 14.51
CA PHE A 49 3.26 3.17 13.50
C PHE A 49 2.48 2.50 12.39
N ILE A 50 2.75 2.92 11.16
CA ILE A 50 2.19 2.31 9.96
C ILE A 50 3.23 1.40 9.36
N TYR A 51 2.88 0.14 9.27
CA TYR A 51 3.68 -0.90 8.65
C TYR A 51 3.30 -1.02 7.17
N ILE A 52 4.30 -1.22 6.32
CA ILE A 52 4.11 -1.45 4.89
C ILE A 52 4.79 -2.73 4.49
N GLU A 53 4.14 -3.46 3.60
CA GLU A 53 4.62 -4.71 3.06
C GLU A 53 4.39 -4.76 1.56
N ALA A 54 5.34 -5.29 0.82
CA ALA A 54 5.23 -5.53 -0.62
C ALA A 54 5.93 -6.84 -1.01
N GLU A 55 5.31 -7.59 -1.89
CA GLU A 55 5.98 -8.68 -2.59
C GLU A 55 6.68 -8.13 -3.82
N VAL A 56 7.99 -8.36 -3.95
CA VAL A 56 8.78 -7.87 -5.07
C VAL A 56 9.56 -9.02 -5.69
N ILE A 57 9.28 -9.30 -6.97
CA ILE A 57 9.89 -10.41 -7.70
C ILE A 57 10.60 -9.87 -8.94
N ASP A 58 11.89 -10.13 -9.05
CA ASP A 58 12.65 -9.93 -10.29
C ASP A 58 12.65 -11.24 -11.10
N TYR A 59 11.85 -11.28 -12.14
CA TYR A 59 11.75 -12.43 -13.02
C TYR A 59 12.91 -12.58 -14.01
N GLY A 60 13.69 -11.52 -14.20
CA GLY A 60 14.83 -11.51 -15.12
C GLY A 60 16.08 -12.18 -14.56
N ASN A 61 16.27 -12.16 -13.26
CA ASN A 61 17.53 -12.50 -12.63
C ASN A 61 17.39 -13.41 -11.40
N SER A 62 16.57 -14.44 -11.43
CA SER A 62 16.55 -15.49 -10.39
C SER A 62 16.39 -14.97 -8.96
N ASN A 63 15.36 -14.21 -8.69
CA ASN A 63 14.81 -13.87 -7.35
C ASN A 63 15.73 -13.27 -6.28
N THR A 64 17.01 -13.04 -6.53
CA THR A 64 17.93 -12.66 -5.46
C THR A 64 18.73 -11.39 -5.73
N ASN A 65 18.42 -10.68 -6.80
CA ASN A 65 19.29 -9.61 -7.30
C ASN A 65 18.62 -8.23 -7.35
N LEU A 66 17.75 -7.96 -6.39
CA LEU A 66 17.33 -6.57 -6.17
C LEU A 66 18.44 -5.83 -5.43
N GLU A 67 18.82 -4.69 -5.95
CA GLU A 67 19.78 -3.78 -5.32
C GLU A 67 19.09 -3.03 -4.17
N SER A 68 17.87 -2.58 -4.40
CA SER A 68 17.08 -1.88 -3.38
C SER A 68 15.58 -2.01 -3.61
N VAL A 69 14.84 -1.97 -2.53
CA VAL A 69 13.38 -1.74 -2.54
C VAL A 69 13.10 -0.58 -1.60
N MET A 70 12.53 0.49 -2.14
CA MET A 70 12.37 1.76 -1.43
C MET A 70 10.90 2.13 -1.33
N LEU A 71 10.48 2.57 -0.15
CA LEU A 71 9.26 3.32 0.04
C LEU A 71 9.54 4.80 -0.12
N ASN A 72 8.86 5.44 -1.05
CA ASN A 72 8.91 6.88 -1.28
C ASN A 72 7.62 7.50 -0.77
N TRP A 73 7.68 8.50 0.10
CA TRP A 73 6.49 9.07 0.73
C TRP A 73 6.63 10.57 0.99
N LYS A 74 5.50 11.27 1.08
CA LYS A 74 5.43 12.68 1.52
C LYS A 74 4.03 13.03 2.04
N TYR A 75 3.94 14.18 2.70
CA TYR A 75 2.64 14.80 2.93
C TYR A 75 2.11 15.42 1.64
N SER A 76 0.85 15.17 1.32
CA SER A 76 0.21 15.68 0.08
C SER A 76 0.20 17.21 0.00
N ALA A 77 0.19 17.89 1.14
CA ALA A 77 0.23 19.36 1.20
C ALA A 77 1.63 19.96 0.96
N GLU A 78 2.66 19.14 0.85
CA GLU A 78 4.04 19.60 0.71
C GLU A 78 4.50 19.56 -0.76
N ASP A 79 4.97 20.70 -1.26
CA ASP A 79 5.64 20.83 -2.56
C ASP A 79 7.13 20.48 -2.43
N GLY A 80 7.44 19.24 -2.02
CA GLY A 80 8.81 18.79 -1.80
C GLY A 80 9.11 17.46 -2.47
N PRO A 81 10.38 17.04 -2.47
CA PRO A 81 10.73 15.70 -2.88
C PRO A 81 10.13 14.68 -1.91
N PHE A 82 9.93 13.46 -2.39
CA PHE A 82 9.57 12.34 -1.52
C PHE A 82 10.74 12.01 -0.59
N GLY A 83 10.42 11.69 0.66
CA GLY A 83 11.32 11.02 1.58
C GLY A 83 11.45 9.55 1.20
N GLU A 84 12.58 8.94 1.53
CA GLU A 84 12.90 7.56 1.15
C GLU A 84 13.12 6.70 2.40
N ILE A 85 12.63 5.47 2.37
CA ILE A 85 12.82 4.47 3.42
C ILE A 85 13.17 3.15 2.75
N ASP A 86 14.27 2.54 3.15
CA ASP A 86 14.63 1.19 2.73
C ASP A 86 13.63 0.18 3.28
N LEU A 87 13.09 -0.67 2.42
CA LEU A 87 12.31 -1.84 2.82
C LEU A 87 13.24 -3.05 2.96
N ALA A 88 13.18 -3.68 4.11
CA ALA A 88 14.00 -4.86 4.41
C ALA A 88 13.35 -6.13 3.88
N LEU A 89 14.14 -7.03 3.32
CA LEU A 89 13.69 -8.37 2.95
C LEU A 89 13.43 -9.18 4.23
N GLU A 90 12.20 -9.63 4.42
CA GLU A 90 11.81 -10.47 5.56
C GLU A 90 11.91 -11.96 5.25
N LEU A 91 11.10 -12.43 4.32
CA LEU A 91 11.04 -13.82 3.92
C LEU A 91 10.62 -13.93 2.46
N ASP A 92 11.24 -14.85 1.73
CA ASP A 92 10.99 -15.11 0.31
C ASP A 92 11.18 -13.83 -0.54
N ASN A 93 10.13 -13.18 -0.94
CA ASN A 93 10.16 -11.95 -1.73
C ASN A 93 9.39 -10.81 -1.04
N ILE A 94 9.12 -10.95 0.24
CA ILE A 94 8.38 -9.96 1.02
C ILE A 94 9.36 -8.95 1.60
N TYR A 95 9.15 -7.71 1.24
CA TYR A 95 9.88 -6.55 1.73
C TYR A 95 8.97 -5.72 2.63
N SER A 96 9.50 -5.29 3.74
CA SER A 96 8.72 -4.57 4.74
C SER A 96 9.46 -3.38 5.33
N GLY A 97 8.70 -2.47 5.88
CA GLY A 97 9.22 -1.31 6.58
C GLY A 97 8.13 -0.60 7.37
N THR A 98 8.52 0.47 8.02
CA THR A 98 7.61 1.26 8.85
C THR A 98 7.77 2.73 8.50
N PHE A 99 6.66 3.42 8.29
CA PHE A 99 6.71 4.87 8.18
C PHE A 99 7.26 5.49 9.46
N PRO A 100 7.93 6.64 9.38
CA PRO A 100 8.29 7.39 10.58
C PRO A 100 7.02 7.86 11.30
N ALA A 101 7.15 8.42 12.47
CA ALA A 101 6.02 9.04 13.16
C ALA A 101 5.41 10.13 12.27
N LEU A 102 4.18 9.91 11.84
CA LEU A 102 3.45 10.81 10.96
C LEU A 102 2.59 11.79 11.77
N ASN A 103 2.37 12.98 11.22
CA ASN A 103 1.45 13.93 11.79
C ASN A 103 0.02 13.42 11.65
N SER A 104 -0.81 13.59 12.68
CA SER A 104 -2.24 13.31 12.59
C SER A 104 -2.96 14.26 11.63
N ASN A 105 -4.14 13.84 11.17
CA ASN A 105 -5.00 14.60 10.24
C ASN A 105 -4.28 15.05 8.95
N SER A 106 -3.39 14.21 8.45
CA SER A 106 -2.61 14.47 7.25
C SER A 106 -2.94 13.47 6.14
N LEU A 107 -2.89 13.91 4.90
CA LEU A 107 -2.94 13.03 3.73
C LEU A 107 -1.52 12.68 3.32
N ILE A 108 -1.22 11.41 3.22
CA ILE A 108 0.08 10.88 2.81
C ILE A 108 -0.02 10.35 1.39
N GLU A 109 0.95 10.71 0.56
CA GLU A 109 1.20 10.15 -0.75
C GLU A 109 2.43 9.26 -0.72
N TYR A 110 2.36 8.08 -1.33
CA TYR A 110 3.50 7.17 -1.35
C TYR A 110 3.50 6.24 -2.56
N PHE A 111 4.66 5.75 -2.91
CA PHE A 111 4.87 4.70 -3.91
C PHE A 111 6.09 3.86 -3.53
N ILE A 112 6.17 2.66 -4.09
CA ILE A 112 7.28 1.75 -3.87
C ILE A 112 8.10 1.69 -5.15
N THR A 113 9.42 1.74 -5.03
CA THR A 113 10.35 1.49 -6.14
C THR A 113 11.20 0.27 -5.83
N ALA A 114 11.50 -0.49 -6.86
CA ALA A 114 12.45 -1.58 -6.78
C ALA A 114 13.48 -1.43 -7.91
N THR A 115 14.74 -1.59 -7.56
CA THR A 115 15.88 -1.50 -8.47
C THR A 115 16.61 -2.85 -8.47
N ASN A 116 16.89 -3.38 -9.65
CA ASN A 116 17.71 -4.58 -9.76
C ASN A 116 19.20 -4.23 -9.96
N ILE A 117 20.05 -5.24 -9.90
CA ILE A 117 21.51 -5.07 -10.08
C ILE A 117 21.92 -4.61 -11.48
N THR A 118 21.03 -4.65 -12.46
CA THR A 118 21.26 -4.11 -13.81
C THR A 118 20.90 -2.64 -13.93
N GLY A 119 20.29 -2.09 -12.89
CA GLY A 119 19.87 -0.69 -12.81
C GLY A 119 18.48 -0.42 -13.37
N ASP A 120 17.71 -1.47 -13.65
CA ASP A 120 16.31 -1.31 -14.04
C ASP A 120 15.46 -0.95 -12.82
N ILE A 121 14.61 0.04 -12.98
CA ILE A 121 13.76 0.59 -11.90
C ILE A 121 12.31 0.42 -12.27
N VAL A 122 11.52 -0.11 -11.35
CA VAL A 122 10.07 -0.21 -11.47
C VAL A 122 9.42 0.46 -10.28
N SER A 123 8.28 1.13 -10.51
CA SER A 123 7.49 1.79 -9.49
C SER A 123 6.12 1.15 -9.36
N HIS A 124 5.58 1.12 -8.15
CA HIS A 124 4.21 0.73 -7.88
C HIS A 124 3.51 1.78 -6.99
N PRO A 125 2.40 2.39 -7.47
CA PRO A 125 1.73 2.14 -8.75
C PRO A 125 2.58 2.61 -9.95
N ASN A 126 2.28 2.08 -11.13
CA ASN A 126 2.98 2.43 -12.37
C ASN A 126 2.82 3.91 -12.78
N ALA A 127 1.81 4.58 -12.24
CA ALA A 127 1.55 5.99 -12.44
C ALA A 127 0.82 6.57 -11.23
N GLY A 128 1.18 7.78 -10.83
CA GLY A 128 0.68 8.41 -9.61
C GLY A 128 1.24 7.78 -8.35
N TRP A 129 0.48 7.83 -7.29
CA TRP A 129 0.84 7.33 -5.96
C TRP A 129 -0.38 6.77 -5.23
N HIS A 130 -0.13 5.94 -4.25
CA HIS A 130 -1.13 5.55 -3.25
C HIS A 130 -1.35 6.70 -2.28
N THR A 131 -2.52 6.77 -1.70
CA THR A 131 -2.84 7.76 -0.67
C THR A 131 -3.53 7.11 0.51
N PHE A 132 -3.23 7.58 1.69
CA PHE A 132 -4.00 7.30 2.90
C PHE A 132 -4.00 8.51 3.83
N SER A 133 -5.00 8.59 4.70
CA SER A 133 -5.10 9.66 5.69
C SER A 133 -4.70 9.16 7.07
N THR A 134 -3.91 9.97 7.78
CA THR A 134 -3.62 9.77 9.19
C THR A 134 -4.74 10.42 9.99
N LEU A 135 -5.73 9.63 10.41
CA LEU A 135 -6.75 10.13 11.32
C LEU A 135 -6.25 10.00 12.76
N GLU A 136 -6.43 11.04 13.54
CA GLU A 136 -6.30 10.94 14.98
C GLU A 136 -7.60 10.34 15.51
N TYR A 137 -7.54 9.07 15.90
CA TYR A 137 -8.63 8.51 16.66
C TYR A 137 -8.52 9.00 18.10
N LEU A 138 -9.39 9.90 18.46
CA LEU A 138 -9.47 10.37 19.83
C LEU A 138 -10.21 9.31 20.65
N LEU A 139 -9.46 8.55 21.45
CA LEU A 139 -10.02 7.51 22.28
C LEU A 139 -11.09 8.12 23.22
N GLY A 140 -12.30 7.62 23.15
CA GLY A 140 -13.45 8.22 23.82
C GLY A 140 -14.35 9.10 22.94
N ASP A 141 -13.92 9.46 21.73
CA ASP A 141 -14.74 10.15 20.72
C ASP A 141 -15.49 9.07 19.89
N ILE A 142 -16.58 8.58 20.42
CA ILE A 142 -17.31 7.44 19.86
C ILE A 142 -18.14 7.86 18.64
N ASN A 143 -18.54 9.13 18.57
CA ASN A 143 -19.30 9.67 17.46
C ASN A 143 -18.44 10.21 16.30
N GLY A 144 -17.10 10.34 16.51
CA GLY A 144 -16.15 10.80 15.50
C GLY A 144 -16.24 12.30 15.18
N ASP A 145 -16.72 13.13 16.13
CA ASP A 145 -16.86 14.58 15.93
C ASP A 145 -15.61 15.38 16.34
N ASN A 146 -14.53 14.69 16.73
CA ASN A 146 -13.26 15.20 17.26
C ASN A 146 -13.40 15.93 18.61
N SER A 147 -14.41 15.61 19.40
CA SER A 147 -14.66 16.21 20.71
C SER A 147 -15.22 15.21 21.71
N ILE A 148 -14.45 14.84 22.71
CA ILE A 148 -14.99 13.99 23.79
C ILE A 148 -15.97 14.78 24.64
N ASN A 149 -17.25 14.42 24.61
CA ASN A 149 -18.31 15.14 25.30
C ASN A 149 -19.43 14.20 25.76
N ILE A 150 -20.55 14.79 26.24
CA ILE A 150 -21.67 14.00 26.77
C ILE A 150 -22.31 13.07 25.73
N GLN A 151 -22.19 13.38 24.44
CA GLN A 151 -22.77 12.55 23.38
C GLN A 151 -22.01 11.21 23.29
N ASP A 152 -20.71 11.21 23.47
CA ASP A 152 -19.88 10.00 23.49
C ASP A 152 -20.20 9.12 24.70
N ILE A 153 -20.42 9.75 25.86
CA ILE A 153 -20.82 9.03 27.07
C ILE A 153 -22.17 8.33 26.85
N VAL A 154 -23.12 8.97 26.19
CA VAL A 154 -24.41 8.36 25.86
C VAL A 154 -24.24 7.18 24.91
N LEU A 155 -23.35 7.30 23.91
CA LEU A 155 -23.02 6.21 22.98
C LEU A 155 -22.33 5.05 23.71
N ALA A 156 -21.35 5.33 24.58
CA ALA A 156 -20.70 4.31 25.39
C ALA A 156 -21.72 3.51 26.24
N VAL A 157 -22.63 4.21 26.89
CA VAL A 157 -23.70 3.54 27.66
C VAL A 157 -24.59 2.67 26.77
N ASN A 158 -24.91 3.11 25.57
CA ASN A 158 -25.68 2.30 24.62
C ASN A 158 -24.92 1.04 24.18
N LEU A 159 -23.61 1.16 23.91
CA LEU A 159 -22.77 -0.01 23.59
C LEU A 159 -22.78 -1.05 24.72
N VAL A 160 -22.60 -0.59 25.95
CA VAL A 160 -22.68 -1.48 27.15
C VAL A 160 -24.06 -2.16 27.24
N LEU A 161 -25.16 -1.42 27.02
CA LEU A 161 -26.50 -1.97 27.09
C LEU A 161 -26.86 -2.91 25.95
N SER A 162 -26.30 -2.71 24.77
CA SER A 162 -26.48 -3.59 23.61
C SER A 162 -25.47 -4.73 23.55
N ASN A 163 -24.48 -4.73 24.42
CA ASN A 163 -23.34 -5.66 24.41
C ASN A 163 -22.60 -5.63 23.06
N GLU A 164 -22.46 -4.43 22.51
CA GLU A 164 -21.71 -4.16 21.29
C GLU A 164 -20.33 -3.63 21.66
N TYR A 165 -19.33 -3.94 20.82
CA TYR A 165 -17.95 -3.49 20.99
C TYR A 165 -17.62 -2.33 20.04
N ASN A 166 -16.80 -1.39 20.52
CA ASN A 166 -16.24 -0.32 19.73
C ASN A 166 -14.87 0.05 20.28
N ASP A 167 -13.86 0.05 19.41
CA ASP A 167 -12.47 0.31 19.78
C ASP A 167 -12.25 1.70 20.42
N LEU A 168 -13.05 2.70 20.04
CA LEU A 168 -12.95 4.04 20.61
C LEU A 168 -13.57 4.13 22.02
N ALA A 169 -14.40 3.19 22.40
CA ALA A 169 -15.00 3.09 23.71
C ALA A 169 -14.21 2.21 24.68
N ASP A 170 -13.29 1.38 24.16
CA ASP A 170 -12.41 0.52 24.96
C ASP A 170 -11.19 1.32 25.47
N LEU A 171 -11.40 2.07 26.55
CA LEU A 171 -10.40 2.98 27.09
C LEU A 171 -9.21 2.28 27.76
N ASN A 172 -9.37 1.03 28.14
CA ASN A 172 -8.34 0.25 28.84
C ASN A 172 -7.75 -0.88 28.00
N SER A 173 -8.21 -1.04 26.75
CA SER A 173 -7.76 -2.04 25.77
C SER A 173 -7.93 -3.49 26.28
N ASP A 174 -9.01 -3.76 27.01
CA ASP A 174 -9.34 -5.12 27.51
C ASP A 174 -10.35 -5.87 26.61
N SER A 175 -10.71 -5.29 25.47
CA SER A 175 -11.68 -5.79 24.48
C SER A 175 -13.12 -5.81 25.02
N THR A 176 -13.43 -4.96 25.97
CA THR A 176 -14.79 -4.71 26.48
C THR A 176 -15.08 -3.21 26.57
N VAL A 177 -16.35 -2.83 26.60
CA VAL A 177 -16.79 -1.43 26.76
C VAL A 177 -17.51 -1.25 28.09
#